data_534c9517f81a4a2385c935175fa15d77
#
_entry.id   534c9517f81a4a2385c935175fa15d77
#
_cell.length_a   1.000
_cell.length_b   1.000
_cell.length_c   1.000
_cell.angle_alpha   90.00
_cell.angle_beta   90.00
_cell.angle_gamma   90.00
#
_symmetry.space_group_name_H-M   'P 1'
#
loop_
_entity.id
_entity.type
_entity.pdbx_description
1 polymer ?
#
loop_
_entity_poly.entity_id
_entity_poly.type
_entity_poly.pdbx_seq_one_letter_code
_entity_poly.pdbx_strand_id
1 'polypeptide(L)'
;MQYASMPEGSLNYHLNTLVTEINSGDKTVKTSSGETVPYDMLVLATGSDALLPRHTPGHDAKGVFVYRTIEDLQRLIDFSSTRKGTTGAVVGGGLLGLEAAHAMMDLEDFAKVKLIERNRWVLSRQLDGDAGGMVVEQVRALGLDVLLSKRVGKIVTTEDNFVKGVVFEDGEEMECSCICFAVSALP
;
A
#
# COMPACT_ATOMS: atom_id res chain seq x y z
N MET A 1 1.96 -22.13 -16.48
CA MET A 1 3.38 -21.82 -16.33
C MET A 1 4.12 -23.14 -16.13
N GLN A 2 4.96 -23.55 -17.09
CA GLN A 2 5.82 -24.73 -16.89
C GLN A 2 6.97 -24.32 -15.99
N TYR A 3 7.05 -24.87 -14.79
CA TYR A 3 8.24 -24.77 -13.97
C TYR A 3 9.33 -25.61 -14.63
N ALA A 4 10.41 -24.99 -15.07
CA ALA A 4 11.58 -25.70 -15.49
C ALA A 4 12.06 -26.53 -14.30
N SER A 5 12.13 -27.86 -14.45
CA SER A 5 12.72 -28.72 -13.43
C SER A 5 14.21 -28.39 -13.34
N MET A 6 14.65 -27.84 -12.23
CA MET A 6 16.09 -27.68 -11.98
C MET A 6 16.72 -29.02 -11.65
N PRO A 7 17.97 -29.23 -12.05
CA PRO A 7 18.72 -30.44 -11.65
C PRO A 7 18.79 -30.53 -10.12
N GLU A 8 18.65 -31.76 -9.60
CA GLU A 8 18.74 -32.01 -8.17
C GLU A 8 20.10 -31.55 -7.61
N GLY A 9 20.11 -30.74 -6.53
CA GLY A 9 21.35 -30.23 -5.96
C GLY A 9 21.87 -28.91 -6.56
N SER A 10 21.18 -28.30 -7.56
CA SER A 10 21.60 -27.06 -8.21
C SER A 10 21.13 -25.79 -7.49
N LEU A 11 20.31 -25.90 -6.44
CA LEU A 11 19.73 -24.75 -5.73
C LEU A 11 19.82 -24.95 -4.22
N ASN A 12 20.48 -24.00 -3.55
CA ASN A 12 20.54 -23.92 -2.09
C ASN A 12 19.70 -22.74 -1.59
N TYR A 13 18.77 -23.01 -0.69
CA TYR A 13 17.95 -21.99 -0.04
C TYR A 13 18.50 -21.71 1.36
N HIS A 14 18.83 -20.46 1.64
CA HIS A 14 19.12 -19.95 2.97
C HIS A 14 17.89 -19.24 3.52
N LEU A 15 16.91 -20.01 4.00
CA LEU A 15 15.66 -19.46 4.53
C LEU A 15 15.87 -18.76 5.89
N ASN A 16 15.05 -17.75 6.18
CA ASN A 16 15.14 -16.95 7.41
C ASN A 16 16.53 -16.34 7.63
N THR A 17 17.26 -16.04 6.55
CA THR A 17 18.63 -15.56 6.58
C THR A 17 18.72 -14.17 6.00
N LEU A 18 18.99 -13.18 6.84
CA LEU A 18 19.18 -11.80 6.43
C LEU A 18 20.63 -11.58 5.96
N VAL A 19 20.79 -11.02 4.75
CA VAL A 19 22.11 -10.51 4.31
C VAL A 19 22.32 -9.14 4.92
N THR A 20 23.40 -8.99 5.69
CA THR A 20 23.70 -7.75 6.43
C THR A 20 24.78 -6.91 5.75
N GLU A 21 25.62 -7.52 4.90
CA GLU A 21 26.73 -6.85 4.24
C GLU A 21 27.02 -7.49 2.88
N ILE A 22 27.40 -6.66 1.91
CA ILE A 22 27.89 -7.08 0.59
C ILE A 22 29.32 -6.58 0.44
N ASN A 23 30.27 -7.48 0.30
CA ASN A 23 31.64 -7.15 -0.04
C ASN A 23 31.87 -7.42 -1.54
N SER A 24 31.81 -6.35 -2.33
CA SER A 24 31.98 -6.46 -3.79
C SER A 24 33.41 -6.72 -4.23
N GLY A 25 34.43 -6.40 -3.39
CA GLY A 25 35.83 -6.66 -3.67
C GLY A 25 36.17 -8.12 -3.57
N ASP A 26 35.72 -8.79 -2.52
CA ASP A 26 35.95 -10.21 -2.28
C ASP A 26 34.83 -11.07 -2.85
N LYS A 27 33.82 -10.48 -3.47
CA LYS A 27 32.62 -11.15 -3.98
C LYS A 27 31.97 -12.08 -2.95
N THR A 28 31.66 -11.53 -1.78
CA THR A 28 31.01 -12.26 -0.70
C THR A 28 29.82 -11.46 -0.14
N VAL A 29 28.85 -12.19 0.40
CA VAL A 29 27.81 -11.61 1.26
C VAL A 29 27.92 -12.19 2.66
N LYS A 30 27.64 -11.36 3.67
CA LYS A 30 27.63 -11.77 5.07
C LYS A 30 26.19 -11.79 5.58
N THR A 31 25.88 -12.83 6.33
CA THR A 31 24.53 -13.04 6.88
C THR A 31 24.44 -12.63 8.35
N SER A 32 23.23 -12.48 8.85
CA SER A 32 22.94 -12.22 10.27
C SER A 32 23.41 -13.34 11.21
N SER A 33 23.57 -14.56 10.71
CA SER A 33 24.16 -15.68 11.46
C SER A 33 25.69 -15.64 11.51
N GLY A 34 26.33 -14.68 10.81
CA GLY A 34 27.80 -14.57 10.71
C GLY A 34 28.42 -15.42 9.61
N GLU A 35 27.63 -16.16 8.84
CA GLU A 35 28.08 -16.92 7.68
C GLU A 35 28.52 -15.97 6.56
N THR A 36 29.59 -16.32 5.85
CA THR A 36 30.06 -15.63 4.65
C THR A 36 29.88 -16.52 3.43
N VAL A 37 29.04 -16.06 2.49
CA VAL A 37 28.72 -16.82 1.28
C VAL A 37 29.41 -16.17 0.08
N PRO A 38 30.29 -16.88 -0.64
CA PRO A 38 30.93 -16.37 -1.85
C PRO A 38 29.97 -16.43 -3.04
N TYR A 39 30.19 -15.54 -4.02
CA TYR A 39 29.42 -15.53 -5.27
C TYR A 39 30.30 -15.15 -6.47
N ASP A 40 29.99 -15.64 -7.63
CA ASP A 40 30.54 -15.17 -8.91
C ASP A 40 29.73 -14.02 -9.47
N MET A 41 28.38 -14.12 -9.35
CA MET A 41 27.41 -13.11 -9.74
C MET A 41 26.36 -12.96 -8.64
N LEU A 42 26.07 -11.72 -8.26
CA LEU A 42 25.06 -11.39 -7.24
C LEU A 42 23.86 -10.70 -7.91
N VAL A 43 22.67 -11.24 -7.65
CA VAL A 43 21.40 -10.62 -8.06
C VAL A 43 20.69 -10.10 -6.82
N LEU A 44 20.39 -8.81 -6.80
CA LEU A 44 19.58 -8.18 -5.75
C LEU A 44 18.11 -8.26 -6.14
N ALA A 45 17.37 -9.11 -5.45
CA ALA A 45 15.94 -9.31 -5.64
C ALA A 45 15.19 -9.17 -4.29
N THR A 46 15.53 -8.10 -3.55
CA THR A 46 15.12 -7.86 -2.16
C THR A 46 13.66 -7.44 -2.00
N GLY A 47 12.93 -7.30 -3.09
CA GLY A 47 11.55 -6.83 -3.06
C GLY A 47 11.44 -5.34 -2.75
N SER A 48 10.32 -4.93 -2.20
CA SER A 48 10.05 -3.53 -1.81
C SER A 48 9.00 -3.49 -0.70
N ASP A 49 9.06 -2.46 0.11
CA ASP A 49 8.07 -2.18 1.15
C ASP A 49 6.99 -1.22 0.65
N ALA A 50 5.79 -1.30 1.24
CA ALA A 50 4.75 -0.32 1.01
C ALA A 50 5.17 1.04 1.56
N LEU A 51 4.97 2.09 0.77
CA LEU A 51 5.25 3.45 1.21
C LEU A 51 4.15 3.93 2.16
N LEU A 52 4.45 3.93 3.45
CA LEU A 52 3.68 4.70 4.42
C LEU A 52 4.26 6.11 4.48
N PRO A 53 3.45 7.17 4.29
CA PRO A 53 3.96 8.55 4.29
C PRO A 53 4.27 9.00 5.72
N ARG A 54 5.43 8.59 6.25
CA ARG A 54 5.88 8.83 7.63
C ARG A 54 5.99 10.31 8.00
N HIS A 55 6.04 11.20 7.00
CA HIS A 55 6.01 12.65 7.19
C HIS A 55 4.60 13.21 7.41
N THR A 56 3.54 12.42 7.15
CA THR A 56 2.16 12.86 7.39
C THR A 56 1.82 12.71 8.87
N PRO A 57 1.49 13.79 9.59
CA PRO A 57 1.09 13.71 10.99
C PRO A 57 -0.07 12.74 11.18
N GLY A 58 0.02 11.86 12.18
CA GLY A 58 -0.99 10.83 12.48
C GLY A 58 -0.85 9.55 11.66
N HIS A 59 0.23 9.37 10.87
CA HIS A 59 0.47 8.17 10.06
C HIS A 59 0.57 6.87 10.87
N ASP A 60 0.83 6.96 12.16
CA ASP A 60 0.97 5.85 13.11
C ASP A 60 -0.32 5.56 13.88
N ALA A 61 -1.44 6.20 13.52
CA ALA A 61 -2.72 6.00 14.19
C ALA A 61 -3.31 4.61 13.89
N LYS A 62 -4.07 4.10 14.87
CA LYS A 62 -4.88 2.88 14.70
C LYS A 62 -5.97 3.15 13.66
N GLY A 63 -5.99 2.35 12.60
CA GLY A 63 -6.85 2.54 11.44
C GLY A 63 -6.10 3.08 10.22
N VAL A 64 -4.77 3.25 10.29
CA VAL A 64 -3.90 3.51 9.14
C VAL A 64 -3.30 2.20 8.65
N PHE A 65 -3.47 1.92 7.37
CA PHE A 65 -3.03 0.69 6.71
C PHE A 65 -2.27 0.99 5.43
N VAL A 66 -1.53 0.00 4.96
CA VAL A 66 -0.99 -0.11 3.61
C VAL A 66 -1.62 -1.33 2.93
N TYR A 67 -1.57 -1.39 1.60
CA TYR A 67 -2.13 -2.49 0.82
C TYR A 67 -1.03 -3.12 -0.01
N ARG A 68 -0.39 -4.18 0.50
CA ARG A 68 0.69 -4.83 -0.20
C ARG A 68 0.81 -6.33 0.05
N THR A 69 0.72 -6.77 1.30
CA THR A 69 0.86 -8.18 1.68
C THR A 69 -0.48 -8.76 2.14
N ILE A 70 -0.54 -10.08 2.23
CA ILE A 70 -1.72 -10.78 2.78
C ILE A 70 -1.94 -10.35 4.24
N GLU A 71 -0.87 -10.16 5.00
CA GLU A 71 -0.92 -9.72 6.39
C GLU A 71 -1.47 -8.29 6.52
N ASP A 72 -1.15 -7.40 5.56
CA ASP A 72 -1.74 -6.06 5.51
C ASP A 72 -3.25 -6.13 5.30
N LEU A 73 -3.68 -6.97 4.35
CA LEU A 73 -5.09 -7.19 4.06
C LEU A 73 -5.82 -7.79 5.27
N GLN A 74 -5.24 -8.81 5.92
CA GLN A 74 -5.86 -9.42 7.10
C GLN A 74 -6.05 -8.41 8.23
N ARG A 75 -5.04 -7.57 8.51
CA ARG A 75 -5.16 -6.50 9.51
C ARG A 75 -6.24 -5.48 9.17
N LEU A 76 -6.40 -5.15 7.88
CA LEU A 76 -7.46 -4.26 7.41
C LEU A 76 -8.84 -4.89 7.62
N ILE A 77 -9.03 -6.17 7.26
CA ILE A 77 -10.27 -6.94 7.45
C ILE A 77 -10.64 -7.00 8.94
N ASP A 78 -9.69 -7.39 9.79
CA ASP A 78 -9.93 -7.51 11.23
C ASP A 78 -10.37 -6.17 11.83
N PHE A 79 -9.76 -5.07 11.38
CA PHE A 79 -10.08 -3.72 11.85
C PHE A 79 -11.44 -3.25 11.32
N SER A 80 -11.74 -3.46 10.03
CA SER A 80 -12.99 -3.00 9.41
C SER A 80 -14.21 -3.56 10.12
N SER A 81 -14.15 -4.83 10.54
CA SER A 81 -15.24 -5.50 11.26
C SER A 81 -15.62 -4.78 12.57
N THR A 82 -14.69 -4.03 13.17
CA THR A 82 -14.90 -3.21 14.37
C THR A 82 -15.43 -1.80 14.08
N ARG A 83 -15.53 -1.42 12.79
CA ARG A 83 -15.88 -0.06 12.32
C ARG A 83 -17.07 -0.02 11.36
N LYS A 84 -18.03 -0.95 11.56
CA LYS A 84 -19.21 -1.09 10.70
C LYS A 84 -20.01 0.20 10.58
N GLY A 85 -20.46 0.47 9.37
CA GLY A 85 -21.29 1.63 9.05
C GLY A 85 -20.54 2.97 8.98
N THR A 86 -19.21 2.96 9.08
CA THR A 86 -18.38 4.17 8.98
C THR A 86 -17.86 4.40 7.56
N THR A 87 -17.03 5.41 7.35
CA THR A 87 -16.36 5.69 6.07
C THR A 87 -14.94 5.14 6.08
N GLY A 88 -14.60 4.34 5.08
CA GLY A 88 -13.24 3.96 4.73
C GLY A 88 -12.64 4.89 3.69
N ALA A 89 -11.34 5.13 3.73
CA ALA A 89 -10.64 5.95 2.77
C ALA A 89 -9.44 5.20 2.16
N VAL A 90 -9.22 5.38 0.87
CA VAL A 90 -8.03 4.88 0.16
C VAL A 90 -7.27 6.06 -0.43
N VAL A 91 -5.97 6.13 -0.23
CA VAL A 91 -5.10 7.17 -0.77
C VAL A 91 -4.27 6.61 -1.92
N GLY A 92 -4.48 7.17 -3.11
CA GLY A 92 -3.80 6.80 -4.36
C GLY A 92 -4.78 6.28 -5.41
N GLY A 93 -4.92 6.96 -6.53
CA GLY A 93 -5.81 6.61 -7.66
C GLY A 93 -5.10 5.83 -8.77
N GLY A 94 -4.04 5.09 -8.44
CA GLY A 94 -3.40 4.12 -9.33
C GLY A 94 -4.13 2.78 -9.36
N LEU A 95 -3.59 1.79 -10.10
CA LEU A 95 -4.15 0.44 -10.17
C LEU A 95 -4.36 -0.18 -8.78
N LEU A 96 -3.32 -0.15 -7.95
CA LEU A 96 -3.37 -0.71 -6.60
C LEU A 96 -4.42 -0.01 -5.73
N GLY A 97 -4.58 1.32 -5.87
CA GLY A 97 -5.56 2.08 -5.10
C GLY A 97 -7.00 1.78 -5.49
N LEU A 98 -7.26 1.62 -6.79
CA LEU A 98 -8.57 1.19 -7.27
C LEU A 98 -8.92 -0.23 -6.82
N GLU A 99 -7.92 -1.14 -6.84
CA GLU A 99 -8.06 -2.49 -6.33
C GLU A 99 -8.34 -2.50 -4.81
N ALA A 100 -7.57 -1.75 -4.03
CA ALA A 100 -7.79 -1.61 -2.59
C ALA A 100 -9.16 -1.02 -2.27
N ALA A 101 -9.61 -0.01 -3.03
CA ALA A 101 -10.93 0.58 -2.85
C ALA A 101 -12.05 -0.41 -3.15
N HIS A 102 -11.93 -1.20 -4.23
CA HIS A 102 -12.88 -2.26 -4.54
C HIS A 102 -12.91 -3.32 -3.42
N ALA A 103 -11.75 -3.80 -2.98
CA ALA A 103 -11.66 -4.75 -1.89
C ALA A 103 -12.31 -4.23 -0.60
N MET A 104 -12.12 -2.95 -0.26
CA MET A 104 -12.78 -2.34 0.90
C MET A 104 -14.30 -2.22 0.74
N MET A 105 -14.81 -2.02 -0.47
CA MET A 105 -16.25 -2.02 -0.75
C MET A 105 -16.84 -3.42 -0.58
N ASP A 106 -16.13 -4.46 -1.03
CA ASP A 106 -16.57 -5.86 -0.95
C ASP A 106 -16.62 -6.39 0.50
N LEU A 107 -15.91 -5.74 1.44
CA LEU A 107 -16.02 -6.11 2.86
C LEU A 107 -17.41 -5.80 3.46
N GLU A 108 -18.19 -4.91 2.83
CA GLU A 108 -19.51 -4.46 3.30
C GLU A 108 -19.55 -3.91 4.75
N ASP A 109 -18.39 -3.72 5.37
CA ASP A 109 -18.27 -3.16 6.72
C ASP A 109 -18.39 -1.63 6.69
N PHE A 110 -17.93 -0.98 5.64
CA PHE A 110 -18.00 0.47 5.49
C PHE A 110 -19.30 0.89 4.80
N ALA A 111 -19.98 1.91 5.35
CA ALA A 111 -21.15 2.52 4.67
C ALA A 111 -20.76 3.23 3.38
N LYS A 112 -19.50 3.73 3.31
CA LYS A 112 -18.93 4.38 2.14
C LYS A 112 -17.44 4.11 2.07
N VAL A 113 -16.93 3.99 0.84
CA VAL A 113 -15.50 4.00 0.56
C VAL A 113 -15.17 5.20 -0.31
N LYS A 114 -14.14 5.96 0.07
CA LYS A 114 -13.68 7.16 -0.64
C LYS A 114 -12.26 6.97 -1.14
N LEU A 115 -12.04 7.24 -2.41
CA LEU A 115 -10.73 7.26 -3.04
C LEU A 115 -10.20 8.70 -3.10
N ILE A 116 -9.03 8.94 -2.55
CA ILE A 116 -8.35 10.23 -2.53
C ILE A 116 -7.20 10.20 -3.55
N GLU A 117 -7.27 11.02 -4.59
CA GLU A 117 -6.25 11.11 -5.62
C GLU A 117 -5.74 12.55 -5.75
N ARG A 118 -4.41 12.72 -5.73
CA ARG A 118 -3.75 14.03 -5.84
C ARG A 118 -3.82 14.64 -7.23
N ASN A 119 -3.95 13.80 -8.25
CA ASN A 119 -4.05 14.24 -9.64
C ASN A 119 -5.51 14.54 -10.02
N ARG A 120 -5.69 15.13 -11.20
CA ARG A 120 -7.00 15.51 -11.73
C ARG A 120 -7.82 14.32 -12.23
N TRP A 121 -7.20 13.14 -12.42
CA TRP A 121 -7.83 11.88 -12.84
C TRP A 121 -7.08 10.69 -12.26
N VAL A 122 -7.74 9.54 -12.21
CA VAL A 122 -7.15 8.28 -11.78
C VAL A 122 -6.28 7.67 -12.89
N LEU A 123 -5.37 6.76 -12.53
CA LEU A 123 -4.46 6.09 -13.47
C LEU A 123 -3.62 7.08 -14.29
N SER A 124 -3.25 8.22 -13.73
CA SER A 124 -2.58 9.33 -14.41
C SER A 124 -1.20 9.00 -15.00
N ARG A 125 -0.62 7.85 -14.65
CA ARG A 125 0.61 7.32 -15.26
C ARG A 125 0.35 6.47 -16.50
N GLN A 126 -0.87 5.95 -16.67
CA GLN A 126 -1.27 5.04 -17.73
C GLN A 126 -2.21 5.69 -18.75
N LEU A 127 -3.01 6.65 -18.31
CA LEU A 127 -4.09 7.26 -19.08
C LEU A 127 -3.90 8.79 -19.18
N ASP A 128 -4.40 9.36 -20.24
CA ASP A 128 -4.63 10.80 -20.36
C ASP A 128 -5.88 11.25 -19.57
N GLY A 129 -6.19 12.56 -19.65
CA GLY A 129 -7.27 13.14 -18.89
C GLY A 129 -8.65 12.63 -19.30
N ASP A 130 -8.87 12.41 -20.60
CA ASP A 130 -10.16 11.96 -21.14
C ASP A 130 -10.45 10.51 -20.73
N ALA A 131 -9.48 9.61 -20.96
CA ALA A 131 -9.59 8.21 -20.58
C ALA A 131 -9.67 8.04 -19.05
N GLY A 132 -8.86 8.79 -18.29
CA GLY A 132 -8.91 8.78 -16.83
C GLY A 132 -10.23 9.32 -16.28
N GLY A 133 -10.83 10.32 -16.93
CA GLY A 133 -12.17 10.82 -16.62
C GLY A 133 -13.24 9.76 -16.83
N MET A 134 -13.19 9.01 -17.93
CA MET A 134 -14.10 7.89 -18.18
C MET A 134 -14.01 6.82 -17.09
N VAL A 135 -12.80 6.49 -16.62
CA VAL A 135 -12.61 5.54 -15.51
C VAL A 135 -13.25 6.08 -14.22
N VAL A 136 -13.09 7.37 -13.93
CA VAL A 136 -13.72 8.00 -12.75
C VAL A 136 -15.25 7.86 -12.80
N GLU A 137 -15.86 8.11 -13.95
CA GLU A 137 -17.31 7.94 -14.13
C GLU A 137 -17.75 6.47 -13.89
N GLN A 138 -16.99 5.50 -14.41
CA GLN A 138 -17.29 4.09 -14.24
C GLN A 138 -17.19 3.65 -12.77
N VAL A 139 -16.11 4.02 -12.06
CA VAL A 139 -15.94 3.61 -10.66
C VAL A 139 -16.95 4.32 -9.73
N ARG A 140 -17.36 5.55 -10.06
CA ARG A 140 -18.45 6.24 -9.36
C ARG A 140 -19.79 5.54 -9.57
N ALA A 141 -20.07 5.05 -10.77
CA ALA A 141 -21.27 4.27 -11.06
C ALA A 141 -21.32 2.95 -10.28
N LEU A 142 -20.16 2.40 -9.88
CA LEU A 142 -20.05 1.24 -9.00
C LEU A 142 -20.16 1.60 -7.50
N GLY A 143 -20.34 2.88 -7.15
CA GLY A 143 -20.52 3.32 -5.77
C GLY A 143 -19.26 3.86 -5.07
N LEU A 144 -18.13 3.91 -5.75
CA LEU A 144 -16.90 4.49 -5.19
C LEU A 144 -16.96 6.03 -5.24
N ASP A 145 -16.82 6.68 -4.10
CA ASP A 145 -16.70 8.14 -4.03
C ASP A 145 -15.25 8.58 -4.31
N VAL A 146 -15.04 9.34 -5.39
CA VAL A 146 -13.69 9.71 -5.86
C VAL A 146 -13.44 11.21 -5.66
N LEU A 147 -12.44 11.52 -4.84
CA LEU A 147 -11.95 12.87 -4.53
C LEU A 147 -10.66 13.12 -5.32
N LEU A 148 -10.76 13.90 -6.38
CA LEU A 148 -9.64 14.26 -7.25
C LEU A 148 -8.98 15.57 -6.79
N SER A 149 -7.71 15.76 -7.15
CA SER A 149 -6.91 16.94 -6.80
C SER A 149 -6.83 17.19 -5.29
N LYS A 150 -6.88 16.11 -4.49
CA LYS A 150 -6.82 16.16 -3.03
C LYS A 150 -5.55 15.48 -2.53
N ARG A 151 -4.87 16.12 -1.59
CA ARG A 151 -3.71 15.58 -0.88
C ARG A 151 -3.97 15.56 0.62
N VAL A 152 -3.68 14.44 1.25
CA VAL A 152 -3.76 14.33 2.71
C VAL A 152 -2.60 15.09 3.32
N GLY A 153 -2.90 16.16 4.05
CA GLY A 153 -1.94 16.96 4.80
C GLY A 153 -1.72 16.40 6.21
N LYS A 154 -2.79 15.93 6.84
CA LYS A 154 -2.77 15.43 8.22
C LYS A 154 -3.87 14.39 8.44
N ILE A 155 -3.58 13.38 9.24
CA ILE A 155 -4.58 12.43 9.78
C ILE A 155 -5.00 12.93 11.16
N VAL A 156 -6.29 13.09 11.35
CA VAL A 156 -6.89 13.50 12.63
C VAL A 156 -7.20 12.25 13.44
N THR A 157 -6.84 12.26 14.72
CA THR A 157 -7.02 11.12 15.61
C THR A 157 -7.90 11.46 16.80
N THR A 158 -8.50 10.44 17.41
CA THR A 158 -9.10 10.52 18.73
C THR A 158 -8.03 10.56 19.82
N GLU A 159 -8.42 10.76 21.09
CA GLU A 159 -7.53 10.69 22.26
C GLU A 159 -6.86 9.30 22.39
N ASP A 160 -7.54 8.22 21.98
CA ASP A 160 -7.04 6.85 22.00
C ASP A 160 -6.21 6.48 20.75
N ASN A 161 -5.82 7.49 19.95
CA ASN A 161 -5.04 7.35 18.72
C ASN A 161 -5.72 6.51 17.62
N PHE A 162 -7.05 6.58 17.50
CA PHE A 162 -7.76 6.03 16.35
C PHE A 162 -7.98 7.10 15.28
N VAL A 163 -7.96 6.72 14.00
CA VAL A 163 -8.32 7.60 12.89
C VAL A 163 -9.75 8.11 13.07
N LYS A 164 -9.91 9.45 13.01
CA LYS A 164 -11.19 10.16 13.02
C LYS A 164 -11.47 10.81 11.66
N GLY A 165 -10.45 11.13 10.90
CA GLY A 165 -10.56 11.78 9.60
C GLY A 165 -9.23 12.25 9.07
N VAL A 166 -9.28 13.04 8.02
CA VAL A 166 -8.13 13.69 7.39
C VAL A 166 -8.39 15.19 7.19
N VAL A 167 -7.32 15.96 7.25
CA VAL A 167 -7.29 17.34 6.76
C VAL A 167 -6.46 17.35 5.49
N PHE A 168 -7.02 17.86 4.41
CA PHE A 168 -6.31 18.02 3.15
C PHE A 168 -5.38 19.25 3.17
N GLU A 169 -4.42 19.31 2.24
CA GLU A 169 -3.50 20.46 2.14
C GLU A 169 -4.20 21.79 1.85
N ASP A 170 -5.39 21.75 1.25
CA ASP A 170 -6.24 22.95 1.01
C ASP A 170 -7.09 23.37 2.21
N GLY A 171 -6.98 22.63 3.34
CA GLY A 171 -7.68 22.92 4.59
C GLY A 171 -9.07 22.27 4.70
N GLU A 172 -9.59 21.63 3.66
CA GLU A 172 -10.84 20.87 3.79
C GLU A 172 -10.64 19.64 4.68
N GLU A 173 -11.72 19.21 5.33
CA GLU A 173 -11.71 18.06 6.22
C GLU A 173 -12.63 16.96 5.69
N MET A 174 -12.28 15.71 5.97
CA MET A 174 -13.09 14.54 5.63
C MET A 174 -13.08 13.55 6.80
N GLU A 175 -14.25 13.17 7.26
CA GLU A 175 -14.39 12.12 8.27
C GLU A 175 -14.17 10.73 7.65
N CYS A 176 -13.36 9.91 8.32
CA CYS A 176 -13.20 8.48 8.06
C CYS A 176 -12.66 7.79 9.31
N SER A 177 -12.92 6.51 9.46
CA SER A 177 -12.42 5.70 10.59
C SER A 177 -11.25 4.81 10.21
N CYS A 178 -11.00 4.68 8.90
CA CYS A 178 -9.96 3.83 8.34
C CYS A 178 -9.34 4.53 7.13
N ILE A 179 -8.03 4.47 6.99
CA ILE A 179 -7.31 5.00 5.83
C ILE A 179 -6.27 3.98 5.35
N CYS A 180 -6.34 3.63 4.08
CA CYS A 180 -5.44 2.69 3.43
C CYS A 180 -4.57 3.44 2.41
N PHE A 181 -3.26 3.43 2.59
CA PHE A 181 -2.31 3.99 1.61
C PHE A 181 -1.94 2.94 0.58
N ALA A 182 -2.44 3.12 -0.64
CA ALA A 182 -2.14 2.31 -1.80
C ALA A 182 -1.27 3.11 -2.80
N VAL A 183 -0.19 3.69 -2.29
CA VAL A 183 0.77 4.49 -3.04
C VAL A 183 2.02 3.67 -3.38
N SER A 184 2.86 4.17 -4.30
CA SER A 184 4.04 3.44 -4.81
C SER A 184 4.90 2.83 -3.69
N ALA A 185 5.42 1.63 -3.94
CA ALA A 185 6.41 0.99 -3.08
C ALA A 185 7.80 1.65 -3.27
N LEU A 186 8.60 1.65 -2.21
CA LEU A 186 10.04 1.94 -2.26
C LEU A 186 10.80 0.63 -2.41
N PRO A 187 11.85 0.59 -3.25
CA PRO A 187 12.73 -0.57 -3.36
C PRO A 187 13.57 -0.76 -2.11
#